data_a9764eefbaaec45a2225c31b177a4c0c
#
_entry.id   a9764eefbaaec45a2225c31b177a4c0c
#
_cell.length_a   1.000
_cell.length_b   1.000
_cell.length_c   1.000
_cell.angle_alpha   90.00
_cell.angle_beta   90.00
_cell.angle_gamma   90.00
#
_symmetry.space_group_name_H-M   'P 1'
#
loop_
_entity.id
_entity.type
_entity.pdbx_description
1 polymer ?
#
loop_
_entity_poly.entity_id
_entity_poly.type
_entity_poly.pdbx_seq_one_letter_code
_entity_poly.pdbx_strand_id
1 'polypeptide(L)'
;MNSFVYPLKHLAVFEDMKRDLSKSGKAVLVTGCVEQQKAHLVFGVCDTPLRLIITHSEIRARQLYEEYRFFDRNVVYYPAKDFIFYNADIHGNLIVKERINAVKHIAEQRKAQNEEKDGEYRETTLTVITTIDGCIDKLLPLEYIENNLIHLEVGAEINLTEYEKRLVKLGYERCAQAESPGQFAVRGGIVDVFPFTEDTPYRMELWGDEID
;
A
#
# COMPACT_ATOMS: atom_id res chain seq x y z
N MET A 1 14.55 0.64 -22.12
CA MET A 1 13.22 0.59 -22.81
C MET A 1 12.43 -0.57 -22.23
N ASN A 2 11.24 -0.33 -21.66
CA ASN A 2 10.46 -1.39 -21.02
C ASN A 2 9.85 -2.33 -22.09
N SER A 3 10.21 -3.61 -22.03
CA SER A 3 9.79 -4.63 -22.99
C SER A 3 8.27 -4.78 -23.07
N PHE A 4 7.55 -4.51 -21.97
CA PHE A 4 6.10 -4.57 -21.92
C PHE A 4 5.41 -3.41 -22.67
N VAL A 5 6.05 -2.26 -22.80
CA VAL A 5 5.50 -1.08 -23.50
C VAL A 5 5.69 -1.20 -25.02
N TYR A 6 6.69 -1.95 -25.47
CA TYR A 6 7.00 -2.07 -26.90
C TYR A 6 5.81 -2.51 -27.77
N PRO A 7 5.02 -3.55 -27.42
CA PRO A 7 3.86 -3.94 -28.24
C PRO A 7 2.78 -2.86 -28.34
N LEU A 8 2.62 -2.02 -27.31
CA LEU A 8 1.61 -0.94 -27.32
C LEU A 8 1.94 0.17 -28.31
N LYS A 9 3.24 0.38 -28.61
CA LYS A 9 3.70 1.39 -29.58
C LYS A 9 3.25 1.09 -31.01
N HIS A 10 2.83 -0.15 -31.29
CA HIS A 10 2.26 -0.51 -32.60
C HIS A 10 0.75 -0.16 -32.72
N LEU A 11 0.12 0.27 -31.63
CA LEU A 11 -1.23 0.80 -31.68
C LEU A 11 -1.19 2.22 -32.22
N ALA A 12 -1.91 2.47 -33.34
CA ALA A 12 -1.90 3.78 -34.02
C ALA A 12 -2.28 4.97 -33.10
N VAL A 13 -3.08 4.70 -32.06
CA VAL A 13 -3.57 5.73 -31.11
C VAL A 13 -2.72 5.87 -29.84
N PHE A 14 -1.67 5.06 -29.66
CA PHE A 14 -0.91 5.00 -28.41
C PHE A 14 -0.24 6.32 -28.04
N GLU A 15 0.49 6.92 -28.96
CA GLU A 15 1.18 8.18 -28.75
C GLU A 15 0.22 9.35 -28.56
N ASP A 16 -0.93 9.33 -29.25
CA ASP A 16 -1.98 10.33 -29.08
C ASP A 16 -2.61 10.24 -27.70
N MET A 17 -2.88 9.03 -27.18
CA MET A 17 -3.37 8.83 -25.83
C MET A 17 -2.38 9.36 -24.79
N LYS A 18 -1.09 9.03 -24.89
CA LYS A 18 -0.06 9.54 -23.98
C LYS A 18 -0.01 11.06 -23.99
N ARG A 19 0.03 11.65 -25.18
CA ARG A 19 0.06 13.12 -25.34
C ARG A 19 -1.18 13.79 -24.73
N ASP A 20 -2.35 13.20 -24.88
CA ASP A 20 -3.58 13.78 -24.35
C ASP A 20 -3.72 13.59 -22.85
N LEU A 21 -3.29 12.45 -22.30
CA LEU A 21 -3.23 12.21 -20.84
C LEU A 21 -2.19 13.10 -20.14
N SER A 22 -1.12 13.51 -20.82
CA SER A 22 -0.15 14.43 -20.23
C SER A 22 -0.66 15.86 -20.05
N LYS A 23 -1.78 16.22 -20.71
CA LYS A 23 -2.39 17.55 -20.61
C LYS A 23 -3.32 17.60 -19.40
N SER A 24 -3.07 18.55 -18.49
CA SER A 24 -3.93 18.76 -17.34
C SER A 24 -5.40 18.98 -17.73
N GLY A 25 -6.32 18.29 -17.01
CA GLY A 25 -7.76 18.43 -17.19
C GLY A 25 -8.34 17.72 -18.42
N LYS A 26 -7.56 16.97 -19.18
CA LYS A 26 -8.09 16.15 -20.28
C LYS A 26 -8.52 14.76 -19.77
N ALA A 27 -9.67 14.30 -20.32
CA ALA A 27 -10.12 12.93 -20.19
C ALA A 27 -10.00 12.21 -21.54
N VAL A 28 -9.58 10.94 -21.49
CA VAL A 28 -9.48 10.06 -22.65
C VAL A 28 -10.44 8.89 -22.47
N LEU A 29 -11.39 8.73 -23.40
CA LEU A 29 -12.26 7.58 -23.46
C LEU A 29 -11.67 6.54 -24.41
N VAL A 30 -11.41 5.33 -23.88
CA VAL A 30 -10.96 4.19 -24.68
C VAL A 30 -12.08 3.18 -24.82
N THR A 31 -12.44 2.84 -26.05
CA THR A 31 -13.47 1.85 -26.39
C THR A 31 -12.87 0.69 -27.19
N GLY A 32 -13.53 -0.47 -27.17
CA GLY A 32 -13.08 -1.64 -27.93
C GLY A 32 -11.88 -2.38 -27.33
N CYS A 33 -11.44 -1.99 -26.15
CA CYS A 33 -10.38 -2.70 -25.44
C CYS A 33 -10.94 -3.95 -24.75
N VAL A 34 -10.33 -5.11 -24.98
CA VAL A 34 -10.71 -6.34 -24.26
C VAL A 34 -10.21 -6.29 -22.82
N GLU A 35 -10.87 -7.02 -21.91
CA GLU A 35 -10.61 -6.94 -20.48
C GLU A 35 -9.13 -7.15 -20.12
N GLN A 36 -8.48 -8.15 -20.71
CA GLN A 36 -7.08 -8.49 -20.43
C GLN A 36 -6.08 -7.42 -20.91
N GLN A 37 -6.47 -6.59 -21.87
CA GLN A 37 -5.60 -5.50 -22.37
C GLN A 37 -5.68 -4.23 -21.52
N LYS A 38 -6.71 -4.08 -20.69
CA LYS A 38 -6.90 -2.86 -19.88
C LYS A 38 -5.73 -2.60 -18.94
N ALA A 39 -5.29 -3.61 -18.19
CA ALA A 39 -4.15 -3.52 -17.28
C ALA A 39 -2.88 -3.10 -18.05
N HIS A 40 -2.60 -3.76 -19.16
CA HIS A 40 -1.44 -3.49 -20.00
C HIS A 40 -1.48 -2.07 -20.60
N LEU A 41 -2.65 -1.64 -21.08
CA LEU A 41 -2.80 -0.30 -21.65
C LEU A 41 -2.57 0.79 -20.59
N VAL A 42 -3.18 0.67 -19.41
CA VAL A 42 -2.99 1.64 -18.32
C VAL A 42 -1.53 1.69 -17.89
N PHE A 43 -0.87 0.53 -17.77
CA PHE A 43 0.56 0.47 -17.48
C PHE A 43 1.41 1.24 -18.50
N GLY A 44 1.10 1.11 -19.79
CA GLY A 44 1.90 1.70 -20.84
C GLY A 44 1.64 3.18 -21.14
N VAL A 45 0.42 3.69 -20.86
CA VAL A 45 0.05 5.08 -21.21
C VAL A 45 0.20 6.08 -20.06
N CYS A 46 0.18 5.62 -18.80
CA CYS A 46 0.21 6.49 -17.64
C CYS A 46 1.63 6.62 -17.08
N ASP A 47 2.22 7.79 -17.21
CA ASP A 47 3.56 8.14 -16.68
C ASP A 47 3.42 9.06 -15.46
N THR A 48 2.57 8.67 -14.48
CA THR A 48 2.36 9.45 -13.27
C THR A 48 2.92 8.71 -12.05
N PRO A 49 3.48 9.43 -11.06
CA PRO A 49 4.03 8.81 -9.85
C PRO A 49 2.98 8.05 -9.03
N LEU A 50 1.72 8.49 -9.08
CA LEU A 50 0.60 7.82 -8.44
C LEU A 50 -0.51 7.59 -9.47
N ARG A 51 -0.99 6.35 -9.56
CA ARG A 51 -2.11 5.94 -10.40
C ARG A 51 -3.23 5.40 -9.53
N LEU A 52 -4.45 5.82 -9.81
CA LEU A 52 -5.65 5.29 -9.16
C LEU A 52 -6.52 4.60 -10.21
N ILE A 53 -6.76 3.32 -10.03
CA ILE A 53 -7.65 2.53 -10.88
C ILE A 53 -8.91 2.19 -10.09
N ILE A 54 -10.06 2.64 -10.57
CA ILE A 54 -11.34 2.40 -9.92
C ILE A 54 -12.15 1.44 -10.79
N THR A 55 -12.66 0.37 -10.19
CA THR A 55 -13.52 -0.61 -10.85
C THR A 55 -14.93 -0.63 -10.23
N HIS A 56 -15.81 -1.40 -10.85
CA HIS A 56 -17.22 -1.49 -10.44
C HIS A 56 -17.49 -2.58 -9.38
N SER A 57 -16.54 -3.48 -9.11
CA SER A 57 -16.71 -4.55 -8.14
C SER A 57 -15.41 -5.04 -7.53
N GLU A 58 -15.46 -5.57 -6.29
CA GLU A 58 -14.33 -6.12 -5.56
C GLU A 58 -13.69 -7.31 -6.30
N ILE A 59 -14.51 -8.18 -6.92
CA ILE A 59 -14.01 -9.31 -7.72
C ILE A 59 -13.17 -8.79 -8.89
N ARG A 60 -13.65 -7.77 -9.59
CA ARG A 60 -12.90 -7.19 -10.71
C ARG A 60 -11.67 -6.43 -10.25
N ALA A 61 -11.73 -5.72 -9.11
CA ALA A 61 -10.59 -5.03 -8.54
C ALA A 61 -9.46 -6.02 -8.20
N ARG A 62 -9.80 -7.14 -7.56
CA ARG A 62 -8.83 -8.19 -7.21
C ARG A 62 -8.24 -8.86 -8.44
N GLN A 63 -9.05 -9.19 -9.44
CA GLN A 63 -8.56 -9.74 -10.72
C GLN A 63 -7.59 -8.76 -11.40
N LEU A 64 -7.95 -7.48 -11.48
CA LEU A 64 -7.13 -6.46 -12.10
C LEU A 64 -5.82 -6.23 -11.33
N TYR A 65 -5.85 -6.32 -10.00
CA TYR A 65 -4.66 -6.28 -9.17
C TYR A 65 -3.68 -7.42 -9.51
N GLU A 66 -4.17 -8.66 -9.63
CA GLU A 66 -3.33 -9.79 -10.02
C GLU A 66 -2.80 -9.67 -11.47
N GLU A 67 -3.64 -9.20 -12.40
CA GLU A 67 -3.22 -8.92 -13.78
C GLU A 67 -2.15 -7.82 -13.84
N TYR A 68 -2.33 -6.74 -13.07
CA TYR A 68 -1.44 -5.58 -13.09
C TYR A 68 -0.07 -5.89 -12.48
N ARG A 69 0.01 -6.72 -11.43
CA ARG A 69 1.25 -7.17 -10.80
C ARG A 69 2.23 -7.83 -11.76
N PHE A 70 1.74 -8.34 -12.88
CA PHE A 70 2.58 -8.89 -13.93
C PHE A 70 3.45 -7.81 -14.61
N PHE A 71 2.92 -6.60 -14.73
CA PHE A 71 3.60 -5.47 -15.37
C PHE A 71 4.40 -4.62 -14.38
N ASP A 72 3.83 -4.40 -13.20
CA ASP A 72 4.40 -3.55 -12.17
C ASP A 72 4.11 -4.15 -10.78
N ARG A 73 5.17 -4.39 -10.02
CA ARG A 73 5.04 -4.94 -8.66
C ARG A 73 4.68 -3.87 -7.63
N ASN A 74 4.88 -2.60 -7.95
CA ASN A 74 4.51 -1.49 -7.06
C ASN A 74 3.03 -1.13 -7.24
N VAL A 75 2.18 -2.09 -6.95
CA VAL A 75 0.73 -2.00 -7.02
C VAL A 75 0.12 -2.51 -5.71
N VAL A 76 -0.88 -1.80 -5.22
CA VAL A 76 -1.63 -2.17 -4.01
C VAL A 76 -3.12 -2.24 -4.32
N TYR A 77 -3.78 -3.18 -3.65
CA TYR A 77 -5.21 -3.31 -3.66
C TYR A 77 -5.79 -2.66 -2.39
N TYR A 78 -6.76 -1.78 -2.57
CA TYR A 78 -7.46 -1.10 -1.49
C TYR A 78 -8.94 -1.52 -1.51
N PRO A 79 -9.35 -2.53 -0.71
CA PRO A 79 -10.71 -3.05 -0.68
C PRO A 79 -11.68 -2.08 0.00
N ALA A 80 -12.97 -2.15 -0.37
CA ALA A 80 -14.04 -1.56 0.41
C ALA A 80 -14.18 -2.25 1.78
N LYS A 81 -14.72 -1.54 2.76
CA LYS A 81 -15.14 -2.15 4.02
C LYS A 81 -16.41 -2.97 3.78
N ASP A 82 -16.34 -4.24 4.07
CA ASP A 82 -17.53 -5.10 4.02
C ASP A 82 -18.26 -5.02 5.36
N PHE A 83 -19.40 -4.32 5.39
CA PHE A 83 -20.23 -4.20 6.60
C PHE A 83 -20.97 -5.50 6.96
N ILE A 84 -21.04 -6.46 6.02
CA ILE A 84 -21.79 -7.70 6.20
C ILE A 84 -20.99 -8.75 7.00
N PHE A 85 -19.65 -8.71 6.93
CA PHE A 85 -18.76 -9.68 7.57
C PHE A 85 -18.17 -9.25 8.91
N TYR A 86 -18.76 -8.29 9.60
CA TYR A 86 -18.31 -7.84 10.92
C TYR A 86 -18.25 -8.96 11.99
N ASN A 87 -18.80 -10.13 11.69
CA ASN A 87 -18.83 -11.30 12.59
C ASN A 87 -17.93 -12.46 12.17
N ALA A 88 -17.12 -12.32 11.11
CA ALA A 88 -16.19 -13.38 10.72
C ALA A 88 -14.76 -12.89 10.92
N ASP A 89 -14.16 -13.19 12.06
CA ASP A 89 -12.84 -12.73 12.53
C ASP A 89 -11.71 -12.86 11.50
N ILE A 90 -11.77 -13.86 10.61
CA ILE A 90 -10.71 -14.13 9.65
C ILE A 90 -10.76 -13.18 8.45
N HIS A 91 -11.93 -12.91 7.87
CA HIS A 91 -12.06 -12.04 6.69
C HIS A 91 -11.94 -10.56 7.04
N GLY A 92 -12.43 -10.16 8.21
CA GLY A 92 -12.30 -8.78 8.71
C GLY A 92 -10.84 -8.37 8.88
N ASN A 93 -10.01 -9.25 9.42
CA ASN A 93 -8.58 -9.00 9.61
C ASN A 93 -7.83 -8.87 8.28
N LEU A 94 -8.19 -9.65 7.25
CA LEU A 94 -7.57 -9.54 5.92
C LEU A 94 -7.87 -8.20 5.25
N ILE A 95 -9.12 -7.75 5.28
CA ILE A 95 -9.53 -6.45 4.73
C ILE A 95 -8.79 -5.30 5.44
N VAL A 96 -8.72 -5.35 6.77
CA VAL A 96 -7.98 -4.35 7.55
C VAL A 96 -6.50 -4.35 7.18
N LYS A 97 -5.88 -5.51 7.08
CA LYS A 97 -4.49 -5.68 6.67
C LYS A 97 -4.23 -5.08 5.27
N GLU A 98 -5.05 -5.44 4.26
CA GLU A 98 -4.92 -4.93 2.89
C GLU A 98 -5.07 -3.40 2.84
N ARG A 99 -6.03 -2.85 3.60
CA ARG A 99 -6.26 -1.39 3.66
C ARG A 99 -5.09 -0.66 4.32
N ILE A 100 -4.60 -1.13 5.47
CA ILE A 100 -3.46 -0.52 6.17
C ILE A 100 -2.22 -0.58 5.27
N ASN A 101 -1.97 -1.73 4.63
CA ASN A 101 -0.85 -1.90 3.72
C ASN A 101 -0.91 -0.94 2.53
N ALA A 102 -2.06 -0.78 1.90
CA ALA A 102 -2.23 0.16 0.79
C ALA A 102 -1.97 1.60 1.24
N VAL A 103 -2.51 2.02 2.40
CA VAL A 103 -2.31 3.38 2.90
C VAL A 103 -0.86 3.62 3.32
N LYS A 104 -0.18 2.63 3.90
CA LYS A 104 1.25 2.68 4.19
C LYS A 104 2.06 2.98 2.91
N HIS A 105 1.82 2.23 1.82
CA HIS A 105 2.52 2.45 0.55
C HIS A 105 2.23 3.84 -0.05
N ILE A 106 0.99 4.34 0.08
CA ILE A 106 0.64 5.69 -0.36
C ILE A 106 1.41 6.76 0.43
N ALA A 107 1.51 6.59 1.77
CA ALA A 107 2.26 7.49 2.64
C ALA A 107 3.76 7.47 2.31
N GLU A 108 4.35 6.29 2.15
CA GLU A 108 5.75 6.11 1.75
C GLU A 108 6.05 6.75 0.40
N GLN A 109 5.17 6.56 -0.61
CA GLN A 109 5.31 7.17 -1.93
C GLN A 109 5.25 8.70 -1.86
N ARG A 110 4.32 9.26 -1.06
CA ARG A 110 4.22 10.70 -0.84
C ARG A 110 5.48 11.27 -0.17
N LYS A 111 6.01 10.57 0.83
CA LYS A 111 7.23 10.96 1.52
C LYS A 111 8.41 10.97 0.55
N ALA A 112 8.60 9.91 -0.24
CA ALA A 112 9.64 9.84 -1.25
C ALA A 112 9.55 11.01 -2.25
N GLN A 113 8.37 11.37 -2.74
CA GLN A 113 8.17 12.50 -3.65
C GLN A 113 8.51 13.86 -3.01
N ASN A 114 8.29 14.02 -1.71
CA ASN A 114 8.62 15.26 -0.99
C ASN A 114 10.13 15.40 -0.72
N GLU A 115 10.83 14.29 -0.54
CA GLU A 115 12.28 14.23 -0.29
C GLU A 115 13.11 14.38 -1.58
N GLU A 116 12.56 14.09 -2.75
CA GLU A 116 13.20 14.17 -4.07
C GLU A 116 13.59 15.59 -4.51
N LYS A 117 13.39 16.61 -3.69
CA LYS A 117 13.84 17.99 -3.99
C LYS A 117 15.35 18.14 -4.07
N ASP A 118 16.13 17.11 -3.70
CA ASP A 118 17.61 17.16 -3.68
C ASP A 118 18.31 16.39 -4.82
N GLY A 119 17.63 16.04 -5.90
CA GLY A 119 18.30 15.75 -7.19
C GLY A 119 18.49 14.30 -7.61
N GLU A 120 18.08 13.29 -6.87
CA GLU A 120 18.02 11.90 -7.37
C GLU A 120 16.57 11.48 -7.67
N TYR A 121 16.21 11.55 -8.94
CA TYR A 121 14.90 11.14 -9.44
C TYR A 121 14.79 9.60 -9.39
N ARG A 122 14.14 9.05 -8.36
CA ARG A 122 13.66 7.68 -8.41
C ARG A 122 12.26 7.67 -9.03
N GLU A 123 12.16 7.23 -10.27
CA GLU A 123 10.88 6.95 -10.94
C GLU A 123 10.16 5.76 -10.27
N THR A 124 9.76 5.91 -9.01
CA THR A 124 8.92 4.93 -8.36
C THR A 124 7.46 5.31 -8.59
N THR A 125 6.76 4.54 -9.40
CA THR A 125 5.31 4.70 -9.60
C THR A 125 4.58 3.78 -8.66
N LEU A 126 3.53 4.27 -7.98
CA LEU A 126 2.61 3.44 -7.21
C LEU A 126 1.25 3.39 -7.91
N THR A 127 0.71 2.19 -8.09
CA THR A 127 -0.65 1.99 -8.59
C THR A 127 -1.56 1.50 -7.48
N VAL A 128 -2.66 2.20 -7.23
CA VAL A 128 -3.71 1.81 -6.28
C VAL A 128 -4.92 1.32 -7.06
N ILE A 129 -5.38 0.11 -6.78
CA ILE A 129 -6.57 -0.47 -7.40
C ILE A 129 -7.66 -0.61 -6.34
N THR A 130 -8.84 -0.08 -6.62
CA THR A 130 -9.97 -0.05 -5.70
C THR A 130 -11.31 -0.07 -6.43
N THR A 131 -12.39 -0.01 -5.66
CA THR A 131 -13.76 0.15 -6.14
C THR A 131 -14.30 1.53 -5.79
N ILE A 132 -15.46 1.89 -6.35
CA ILE A 132 -16.17 3.12 -5.97
C ILE A 132 -16.48 3.10 -4.47
N ASP A 133 -16.93 1.95 -3.95
CA ASP A 133 -17.24 1.78 -2.52
C ASP A 133 -16.00 1.97 -1.64
N GLY A 134 -14.84 1.46 -2.10
CA GLY A 134 -13.56 1.71 -1.42
C GLY A 134 -13.17 3.19 -1.38
N CYS A 135 -13.46 3.95 -2.45
CA CYS A 135 -13.17 5.38 -2.52
C CYS A 135 -14.07 6.26 -1.61
N ILE A 136 -15.29 5.82 -1.33
CA ILE A 136 -16.25 6.59 -0.52
C ILE A 136 -15.90 6.53 0.97
N ASP A 137 -15.19 5.50 1.40
CA ASP A 137 -14.79 5.34 2.79
C ASP A 137 -13.84 6.45 3.25
N LYS A 138 -14.08 6.94 4.45
CA LYS A 138 -13.18 7.91 5.08
C LYS A 138 -11.84 7.24 5.41
N LEU A 139 -10.77 7.85 4.94
CA LEU A 139 -9.40 7.53 5.31
C LEU A 139 -8.93 8.39 6.48
N LEU A 140 -8.02 7.84 7.28
CA LEU A 140 -7.25 8.65 8.21
C LEU A 140 -6.37 9.63 7.41
N PRO A 141 -6.14 10.85 7.91
CA PRO A 141 -5.20 11.77 7.27
C PRO A 141 -3.82 11.09 7.08
N LEU A 142 -3.21 11.27 5.91
CA LEU A 142 -1.90 10.67 5.62
C LEU A 142 -0.83 11.11 6.63
N GLU A 143 -0.86 12.37 7.06
CA GLU A 143 0.03 12.90 8.12
C GLU A 143 -0.10 12.11 9.44
N TYR A 144 -1.32 11.69 9.80
CA TYR A 144 -1.50 10.86 10.99
C TYR A 144 -0.80 9.52 10.84
N ILE A 145 -0.86 8.93 9.65
CA ILE A 145 -0.23 7.63 9.34
C ILE A 145 1.28 7.79 9.30
N GLU A 146 1.81 8.79 8.59
CA GLU A 146 3.24 9.11 8.51
C GLU A 146 3.85 9.30 9.90
N ASN A 147 3.18 10.03 10.80
CA ASN A 147 3.63 10.26 12.16
C ASN A 147 3.54 9.03 13.07
N ASN A 148 2.78 8.01 12.67
CA ASN A 148 2.58 6.80 13.45
C ASN A 148 3.25 5.55 12.85
N LEU A 149 3.94 5.68 11.71
CA LEU A 149 4.88 4.65 11.24
C LEU A 149 6.05 4.55 12.22
N ILE A 150 6.35 3.33 12.63
CA ILE A 150 7.50 3.02 13.49
C ILE A 150 8.54 2.33 12.62
N HIS A 151 9.70 2.95 12.48
CA HIS A 151 10.86 2.37 11.84
C HIS A 151 11.81 1.87 12.93
N LEU A 152 12.21 0.61 12.83
CA LEU A 152 13.14 -0.02 13.76
C LEU A 152 14.31 -0.56 12.95
N GLU A 153 15.51 -0.28 13.41
CA GLU A 153 16.76 -0.72 12.79
C GLU A 153 17.67 -1.30 13.87
N VAL A 154 18.47 -2.30 13.52
CA VAL A 154 19.49 -2.85 14.40
C VAL A 154 20.50 -1.76 14.74
N GLY A 155 20.87 -1.64 16.02
CA GLY A 155 21.73 -0.59 16.54
C GLY A 155 21.01 0.71 16.92
N ALA A 156 19.69 0.81 16.70
CA ALA A 156 18.93 1.97 17.15
C ALA A 156 18.61 1.89 18.65
N GLU A 157 18.66 3.02 19.35
CA GLU A 157 18.22 3.12 20.74
C GLU A 157 16.71 3.37 20.81
N ILE A 158 16.02 2.62 21.66
CA ILE A 158 14.60 2.79 21.94
C ILE A 158 14.32 2.85 23.43
N ASN A 159 13.45 3.78 23.85
CA ASN A 159 12.90 3.74 25.20
C ASN A 159 11.73 2.75 25.24
N LEU A 160 11.94 1.59 25.86
CA LEU A 160 10.95 0.50 25.88
C LEU A 160 9.59 0.94 26.44
N THR A 161 9.57 1.74 27.50
CA THR A 161 8.32 2.23 28.11
C THR A 161 7.54 3.14 27.16
N GLU A 162 8.21 4.00 26.42
CA GLU A 162 7.57 4.89 25.44
C GLU A 162 7.09 4.09 24.22
N TYR A 163 7.89 3.10 23.80
CA TYR A 163 7.52 2.20 22.71
C TYR A 163 6.27 1.42 23.02
N GLU A 164 6.15 0.81 24.22
CA GLU A 164 4.93 0.13 24.68
C GLU A 164 3.71 1.06 24.66
N LYS A 165 3.85 2.28 25.22
CA LYS A 165 2.75 3.26 25.20
C LYS A 165 2.33 3.63 23.80
N ARG A 166 3.28 3.74 22.86
CA ARG A 166 3.02 4.04 21.47
C ARG A 166 2.27 2.89 20.79
N LEU A 167 2.67 1.64 21.03
CA LEU A 167 1.95 0.47 20.52
C LEU A 167 0.50 0.43 21.01
N VAL A 168 0.27 0.64 22.32
CA VAL A 168 -1.09 0.70 22.88
C VAL A 168 -1.92 1.82 22.24
N LYS A 169 -1.32 3.01 22.03
CA LYS A 169 -1.98 4.14 21.36
C LYS A 169 -2.35 3.81 19.90
N LEU A 170 -1.56 2.96 19.24
CA LEU A 170 -1.82 2.50 17.88
C LEU A 170 -2.84 1.34 17.82
N GLY A 171 -3.38 0.90 18.96
CA GLY A 171 -4.38 -0.14 19.02
C GLY A 171 -3.83 -1.55 19.21
N TYR A 172 -2.52 -1.69 19.51
CA TYR A 172 -1.97 -3.00 19.87
C TYR A 172 -2.36 -3.40 21.28
N GLU A 173 -2.65 -4.67 21.46
CA GLU A 173 -2.96 -5.29 22.76
C GLU A 173 -1.70 -5.93 23.35
N ARG A 174 -1.44 -5.66 24.65
CA ARG A 174 -0.36 -6.32 25.37
C ARG A 174 -0.81 -7.69 25.85
N CYS A 175 -0.11 -8.73 25.43
CA CYS A 175 -0.40 -10.12 25.76
C CYS A 175 0.82 -10.81 26.40
N ALA A 176 0.64 -12.03 26.91
CA ALA A 176 1.74 -12.87 27.37
C ALA A 176 2.59 -13.39 26.20
N GLN A 177 1.97 -13.62 25.05
CA GLN A 177 2.59 -13.98 23.76
C GLN A 177 1.86 -13.25 22.64
N ALA A 178 2.60 -12.81 21.60
CA ALA A 178 2.01 -12.20 20.42
C ALA A 178 1.67 -13.30 19.40
N GLU A 179 0.41 -13.76 19.43
CA GLU A 179 -0.08 -14.89 18.61
C GLU A 179 -0.92 -14.42 17.41
N SER A 180 -1.39 -13.18 17.43
CA SER A 180 -2.27 -12.63 16.40
C SER A 180 -1.87 -11.21 16.03
N PRO A 181 -2.18 -10.75 14.78
CA PRO A 181 -1.94 -9.36 14.36
C PRO A 181 -2.55 -8.35 15.36
N GLY A 182 -1.79 -7.30 15.65
CA GLY A 182 -2.19 -6.28 16.62
C GLY A 182 -1.85 -6.63 18.07
N GLN A 183 -1.08 -7.68 18.33
CA GLN A 183 -0.62 -8.05 19.66
C GLN A 183 0.88 -7.77 19.83
N PHE A 184 1.29 -7.51 21.08
CA PHE A 184 2.69 -7.47 21.45
C PHE A 184 2.92 -8.06 22.85
N ALA A 185 4.13 -8.57 23.07
CA ALA A 185 4.57 -9.11 24.35
C ALA A 185 5.95 -8.56 24.71
N VAL A 186 6.16 -8.25 25.99
CA VAL A 186 7.46 -7.79 26.50
C VAL A 186 7.87 -8.70 27.66
N ARG A 187 9.06 -9.27 27.56
CA ARG A 187 9.64 -10.19 28.55
C ARG A 187 11.12 -9.87 28.75
N GLY A 188 11.40 -9.05 29.78
CA GLY A 188 12.77 -8.54 30.00
C GLY A 188 13.22 -7.67 28.81
N GLY A 189 14.35 -8.00 28.20
CA GLY A 189 14.86 -7.33 27.00
C GLY A 189 14.34 -7.87 25.68
N ILE A 190 13.30 -8.72 25.67
CA ILE A 190 12.71 -9.30 24.47
C ILE A 190 11.35 -8.68 24.23
N VAL A 191 11.12 -8.18 23.02
CA VAL A 191 9.84 -7.64 22.56
C VAL A 191 9.38 -8.40 21.33
N ASP A 192 8.25 -9.06 21.45
CA ASP A 192 7.56 -9.69 20.33
C ASP A 192 6.41 -8.76 19.89
N VAL A 193 6.38 -8.40 18.62
CA VAL A 193 5.30 -7.57 18.03
C VAL A 193 4.73 -8.27 16.81
N PHE A 194 3.41 -8.40 16.74
CA PHE A 194 2.72 -8.93 15.57
C PHE A 194 2.03 -7.77 14.84
N PRO A 195 2.66 -7.19 13.80
CA PRO A 195 2.08 -6.07 13.08
C PRO A 195 0.77 -6.44 12.38
N PHE A 196 -0.13 -5.46 12.21
CA PHE A 196 -1.38 -5.65 11.49
C PHE A 196 -1.19 -6.03 10.01
N THR A 197 -0.03 -5.73 9.44
CA THR A 197 0.28 -5.94 8.02
C THR A 197 1.03 -7.23 7.73
N GLU A 198 1.50 -7.92 8.75
CA GLU A 198 2.36 -9.10 8.60
C GLU A 198 1.60 -10.41 8.88
N ASP A 199 2.19 -11.53 8.45
CA ASP A 199 1.67 -12.88 8.70
C ASP A 199 2.38 -13.58 9.85
N THR A 200 3.47 -12.97 10.35
CA THR A 200 4.29 -13.50 11.45
C THR A 200 4.72 -12.38 12.39
N PRO A 201 4.87 -12.66 13.68
CA PRO A 201 5.41 -11.68 14.63
C PRO A 201 6.91 -11.46 14.38
N TYR A 202 7.38 -10.26 14.69
CA TYR A 202 8.78 -9.91 14.78
C TYR A 202 9.24 -10.02 16.24
N ARG A 203 10.43 -10.57 16.44
CA ARG A 203 11.13 -10.55 17.72
C ARG A 203 12.26 -9.55 17.64
N MET A 204 12.33 -8.72 18.64
CA MET A 204 13.38 -7.73 18.86
C MET A 204 14.03 -8.01 20.21
N GLU A 205 15.35 -8.12 20.21
CA GLU A 205 16.14 -8.27 21.43
C GLU A 205 16.79 -6.93 21.75
N LEU A 206 16.82 -6.57 23.03
CA LEU A 206 17.39 -5.31 23.49
C LEU A 206 18.58 -5.58 24.43
N TRP A 207 19.70 -4.94 24.12
CA TRP A 207 20.84 -4.80 25.04
C TRP A 207 20.79 -3.42 25.71
N GLY A 208 20.24 -3.36 26.94
CA GLY A 208 19.84 -2.09 27.51
C GLY A 208 18.72 -1.46 26.70
N ASP A 209 18.99 -0.32 26.06
CA ASP A 209 18.05 0.40 25.21
C ASP A 209 18.35 0.23 23.70
N GLU A 210 19.40 -0.51 23.32
CA GLU A 210 19.83 -0.74 21.94
C GLU A 210 19.18 -2.02 21.36
N ILE A 211 18.73 -1.95 20.11
CA ILE A 211 18.18 -3.08 19.35
C ILE A 211 19.34 -3.91 18.78
N ASP A 212 19.37 -5.21 19.12
CA ASP A 212 20.35 -6.18 18.63
C ASP A 212 19.84 -6.94 17.38
#